data_838be6fd0e4b8a4d4ab496ff1512812e
#
_entry.id   838be6fd0e4b8a4d4ab496ff1512812e
#
_cell.length_a   1.000
_cell.length_b   1.000
_cell.length_c   1.000
_cell.angle_alpha   90.00
_cell.angle_beta   90.00
_cell.angle_gamma   90.00
#
_symmetry.space_group_name_H-M   'P 1'
#
loop_
_entity.id
_entity.type
_entity.pdbx_description
1 polymer ?
#
loop_
_entity_poly.entity_id
_entity_poly.type
_entity_poly.pdbx_seq_one_letter_code
_entity_poly.pdbx_strand_id
1 'polypeptide(L)' 'MEKILILDNYDSFTYNIVHLLHELGAEVDIARNDRISVEEAGRYNRIILSP' A
#
# COMPACT_ATOMS: atom_id res chain seq x y z
N MET A 1 -13.18 5.16 -6.66
CA MET A 1 -12.51 3.99 -6.09
C MET A 1 -11.50 4.44 -5.04
N GLU A 2 -11.37 3.66 -3.99
CA GLU A 2 -10.37 3.98 -2.98
C GLU A 2 -8.97 3.72 -3.48
N LYS A 3 -8.09 4.65 -3.19
CA LYS A 3 -6.67 4.50 -3.42
C LYS A 3 -6.01 4.08 -2.13
N ILE A 4 -5.37 2.92 -2.15
CA ILE A 4 -4.74 2.35 -0.96
C ILE A 4 -3.24 2.28 -1.19
N LEU A 5 -2.50 2.77 -0.23
CA LEU A 5 -1.04 2.68 -0.24
C LEU A 5 -0.61 1.63 0.79
N ILE A 6 0.24 0.72 0.36
CA ILE A 6 0.85 -0.25 1.26
C ILE A 6 2.32 0.13 1.44
N LEU A 7 2.69 0.42 2.67
CA LEU A 7 4.08 0.68 3.01
C LEU A 7 4.72 -0.65 3.38
N ASP A 8 5.59 -1.10 2.50
CA ASP A 8 6.25 -2.39 2.65
C ASP A 8 7.56 -2.24 3.41
N ASN A 9 7.74 -3.08 4.41
CA ASN A 9 8.98 -3.11 5.19
C ASN A 9 9.81 -4.36 4.83
N TYR A 10 9.94 -4.60 3.53
CA TYR A 10 10.75 -5.71 2.99
C TYR A 10 10.22 -7.09 3.34
N ASP A 11 8.92 -7.22 3.49
CA ASP A 11 8.29 -8.51 3.80
C ASP A 11 7.52 -9.02 2.59
N SER A 12 7.71 -10.30 2.27
CA SER A 12 7.01 -10.95 1.17
C SER A 12 5.50 -11.06 1.43
N PHE A 13 5.08 -10.89 2.66
CA PHE A 13 3.67 -10.96 3.05
C PHE A 13 2.83 -9.89 2.34
N THR A 14 3.47 -8.82 1.93
CA THR A 14 2.79 -7.70 1.29
C THR A 14 2.07 -8.12 0.02
N TYR A 15 2.63 -9.05 -0.75
CA TYR A 15 2.01 -9.48 -2.00
C TYR A 15 0.66 -10.15 -1.80
N ASN A 16 0.50 -10.87 -0.72
CA ASN A 16 -0.78 -11.53 -0.42
C ASN A 16 -1.86 -10.49 -0.13
N ILE A 17 -1.50 -9.44 0.58
CA ILE A 17 -2.44 -8.36 0.89
C ILE A 17 -2.83 -7.61 -0.38
N VAL A 18 -1.85 -7.32 -1.24
CA VAL A 18 -2.10 -6.62 -2.50
C VAL A 18 -3.06 -7.42 -3.37
N HIS A 19 -2.81 -8.70 -3.50
CA HIS A 19 -3.64 -9.56 -4.33
C HIS A 19 -5.07 -9.59 -3.83
N LEU A 20 -5.25 -9.69 -2.53
CA LEU A 20 -6.58 -9.72 -1.92
C LEU A 20 -7.34 -8.42 -2.16
N LEU A 21 -6.66 -7.29 -1.93
CA LEU A 21 -7.28 -5.98 -2.13
C LEU A 21 -7.60 -5.73 -3.60
N HIS A 22 -6.76 -6.21 -4.48
CA HIS A 22 -6.98 -6.06 -5.92
C HIS A 22 -8.24 -6.81 -6.35
N GLU A 23 -8.46 -7.98 -5.80
CA GLU A 23 -9.67 -8.77 -6.09
C GLU A 23 -10.93 -8.05 -5.61
N LEU A 24 -10.82 -7.23 -4.58
CA LEU A 24 -11.94 -6.45 -4.07
C LEU A 24 -12.21 -5.19 -4.90
N GLY A 25 -11.42 -4.96 -5.94
CA GLY A 25 -11.60 -3.81 -6.83
C GLY A 25 -10.92 -2.53 -6.34
N ALA A 26 -10.07 -2.60 -5.34
CA ALA A 26 -9.35 -1.44 -4.85
C ALA A 26 -8.14 -1.13 -5.72
N GLU A 27 -7.81 0.15 -5.83
CA GLU A 27 -6.59 0.59 -6.48
C GLU A 27 -5.47 0.61 -5.43
N VAL A 28 -4.45 -0.22 -5.63
CA VAL A 28 -3.42 -0.43 -4.62
C VAL A 28 -2.05 -0.12 -5.19
N ASP A 29 -1.30 0.71 -4.48
CA ASP A 29 0.09 0.97 -4.78
C ASP A 29 0.96 0.47 -3.63
N ILE A 30 2.15 -0.01 -3.97
CA ILE A 30 3.11 -0.47 -2.99
C ILE A 30 4.31 0.46 -3.02
N ALA A 31 4.73 0.93 -1.86
CA ALA A 31 5.94 1.69 -1.73
C ALA A 31 6.70 1.23 -0.49
N ARG A 32 8.01 1.27 -0.57
CA ARG A 32 8.83 0.98 0.59
C ARG A 32 8.84 2.21 1.50
N ASN A 33 8.89 1.99 2.78
CA ASN A 33 8.78 3.06 3.75
C ASN A 33 9.90 4.10 3.65
N ASP A 34 11.02 3.74 3.02
CA ASP A 34 12.14 4.65 2.81
C ASP A 34 12.10 5.34 1.44
N ARG A 35 11.07 5.08 0.63
CA ARG A 35 10.97 5.57 -0.74
C ARG A 35 9.82 6.53 -0.98
N ILE A 36 9.01 6.78 0.02
CA ILE A 36 7.86 7.65 -0.14
C ILE A 36 7.88 8.75 0.93
N SER A 37 7.52 9.95 0.51
CA SER A 37 7.42 11.07 1.44
C SER A 37 6.06 11.10 2.12
N VAL A 38 5.99 11.84 3.22
CA VAL A 38 4.72 12.02 3.95
C VAL A 38 3.68 12.69 3.05
N GLU A 39 4.12 13.61 2.21
CA GLU A 39 3.21 14.31 1.29
C GLU A 39 2.61 13.35 0.27
N GLU A 40 3.42 12.47 -0.28
CA GLU A 40 2.94 11.49 -1.25
C GLU A 40 1.98 10.50 -0.60
N ALA A 41 2.29 10.06 0.61
CA ALA A 41 1.42 9.15 1.34
C ALA A 41 0.06 9.77 1.62
N GLY A 42 0.04 11.08 1.87
CA GLY A 42 -1.20 11.80 2.17
C GLY A 42 -2.19 11.86 1.02
N ARG A 43 -1.78 11.49 -0.18
CA ARG A 43 -2.66 11.48 -1.35
C ARG A 43 -3.54 10.24 -1.43
N TYR A 44 -3.27 9.27 -0.58
CA TYR A 44 -4.02 8.02 -0.58
C TYR A 44 -5.14 8.06 0.45
N ASN A 45 -6.22 7.34 0.14
CA ASN A 45 -7.36 7.28 1.03
C ASN A 45 -7.07 6.45 2.27
N ARG A 46 -6.28 5.40 2.10
CA ARG A 46 -5.90 4.51 3.19
C ARG A 46 -4.43 4.15 3.07
N ILE A 47 -3.79 3.97 4.20
CA ILE A 47 -2.41 3.55 4.26
C ILE A 47 -2.34 2.30 5.14
N ILE A 48 -1.72 1.26 4.60
CA ILE A 48 -1.51 0.01 5.33
C ILE A 48 -0.03 -0.14 5.60
N LEU A 49 0.31 -0.33 6.86
CA LEU A 49 1.69 -0.56 7.26
C LEU A 49 1.94 -2.06 7.34
N SER A 50 2.85 -2.53 6.51
CA SER A 50 3.26 -3.94 6.52
C SER A 50 4.49 -4.08 7.39
N PRO A 51 4.53 -5.07 8.30
CA PRO A 51 5.69 -5.27 9.17
C PRO A 51 6.95 -5.70 8.44
#